data_0ddc3290172dd1489707ce3da728ba09
#
_entry.id   0ddc3290172dd1489707ce3da728ba09
#
_cell.length_a   1.000
_cell.length_b   1.000
_cell.length_c   1.000
_cell.angle_alpha   90.00
_cell.angle_beta   90.00
_cell.angle_gamma   90.00
#
_symmetry.space_group_name_H-M   'P 1'
#
loop_
_entity.id
_entity.type
_entity.pdbx_description
1 polymer ?
#
loop_
_entity_poly.entity_id
_entity_poly.type
_entity_poly.pdbx_seq_one_letter_code
_entity_poly.pdbx_strand_id
1 'polypeptide(L)'
;MKNESKIAVTSRSFSKNKVLRSILESKYKNVQFNDQGKSLNGHDLISFLKDTEKAIVGLEKFDANILDKLPNLKVISKYGVGLNNLDLKELKKRNIRLAFSPGVNKRPVAELTMLHIFMSLRKVQNSLKNIKDGIWSQEKGNQLSNKTLGIIGFGNIGRLVYDFLKPYECNVLIYDIEK
;
A
#
# COMPACT_ATOMS: atom_id res chain seq x y z
N MET A 1 -22.28 -18.31 14.40
CA MET A 1 -23.07 -17.88 13.20
C MET A 1 -22.25 -16.87 12.40
N LYS A 2 -22.28 -16.92 11.05
CA LYS A 2 -21.63 -15.90 10.20
C LYS A 2 -22.43 -14.60 10.24
N ASN A 3 -21.73 -13.46 10.15
CA ASN A 3 -22.33 -12.14 10.05
C ASN A 3 -23.05 -11.98 8.70
N GLU A 4 -24.24 -11.40 8.70
CA GLU A 4 -25.08 -11.25 7.50
C GLU A 4 -24.90 -9.94 6.75
N SER A 5 -24.11 -8.99 7.30
CA SER A 5 -23.80 -7.73 6.62
C SER A 5 -23.23 -7.97 5.23
N LYS A 6 -23.66 -7.17 4.27
CA LYS A 6 -23.09 -7.17 2.92
C LYS A 6 -21.71 -6.53 2.92
N ILE A 7 -20.70 -7.26 2.45
CA ILE A 7 -19.34 -6.79 2.31
C ILE A 7 -18.94 -6.80 0.84
N ALA A 8 -18.27 -5.74 0.41
CA ALA A 8 -17.64 -5.70 -0.90
C ALA A 8 -16.13 -5.43 -0.77
N VAL A 9 -15.34 -6.14 -1.57
CA VAL A 9 -13.89 -6.01 -1.64
C VAL A 9 -13.53 -5.41 -3.00
N THR A 10 -13.19 -4.12 -3.03
CA THR A 10 -12.81 -3.44 -4.27
C THR A 10 -11.36 -3.70 -4.64
N SER A 11 -10.50 -3.94 -3.63
CA SER A 11 -9.08 -4.21 -3.82
C SER A 11 -8.82 -5.46 -4.66
N ARG A 12 -8.14 -5.27 -5.80
CA ARG A 12 -7.77 -6.35 -6.74
C ARG A 12 -6.84 -7.39 -6.10
N SER A 13 -5.83 -6.92 -5.36
CA SER A 13 -4.84 -7.79 -4.72
C SER A 13 -5.43 -8.59 -3.57
N PHE A 14 -6.34 -8.00 -2.78
CA PHE A 14 -7.09 -8.73 -1.77
C PHE A 14 -7.99 -9.79 -2.43
N SER A 15 -8.75 -9.41 -3.44
CA SER A 15 -9.68 -10.32 -4.15
C SER A 15 -8.99 -11.53 -4.79
N LYS A 16 -7.72 -11.40 -5.19
CA LYS A 16 -6.91 -12.50 -5.72
C LYS A 16 -6.28 -13.39 -4.64
N ASN A 17 -6.23 -12.94 -3.39
CA ASN A 17 -5.56 -13.67 -2.31
C ASN A 17 -6.49 -14.73 -1.71
N LYS A 18 -6.24 -16.01 -2.01
CA LYS A 18 -7.08 -17.13 -1.56
C LYS A 18 -7.21 -17.22 -0.04
N VAL A 19 -6.13 -16.91 0.71
CA VAL A 19 -6.14 -16.97 2.18
C VAL A 19 -7.05 -15.87 2.76
N LEU A 20 -6.90 -14.63 2.28
CA LEU A 20 -7.73 -13.51 2.75
C LEU A 20 -9.22 -13.72 2.41
N ARG A 21 -9.50 -14.25 1.23
CA ARG A 21 -10.88 -14.63 0.82
C ARG A 21 -11.46 -15.64 1.80
N SER A 22 -10.77 -16.75 2.01
CA SER A 22 -11.24 -17.81 2.93
C SER A 22 -11.51 -17.29 4.33
N ILE A 23 -10.61 -16.44 4.87
CA ILE A 23 -10.79 -15.80 6.18
C ILE A 23 -12.06 -14.93 6.19
N LEU A 24 -12.29 -14.15 5.14
CA LEU A 24 -13.45 -13.27 5.07
C LEU A 24 -14.76 -14.06 4.92
N GLU A 25 -14.79 -15.04 4.04
CA GLU A 25 -15.93 -15.93 3.79
C GLU A 25 -16.28 -16.83 5.01
N SER A 26 -15.30 -17.13 5.86
CA SER A 26 -15.56 -17.84 7.11
C SER A 26 -16.35 -17.01 8.11
N LYS A 27 -16.22 -15.67 8.06
CA LYS A 27 -16.82 -14.73 9.00
C LYS A 27 -18.14 -14.13 8.52
N TYR A 28 -18.31 -13.98 7.21
CA TYR A 28 -19.44 -13.30 6.59
C TYR A 28 -20.13 -14.19 5.56
N LYS A 29 -21.47 -14.08 5.45
CA LYS A 29 -22.25 -14.84 4.47
C LYS A 29 -22.24 -14.18 3.09
N ASN A 30 -22.33 -12.86 3.04
CA ASN A 30 -22.55 -12.08 1.82
C ASN A 30 -21.30 -11.26 1.50
N VAL A 31 -20.38 -11.86 0.75
CA VAL A 31 -19.12 -11.21 0.35
C VAL A 31 -19.02 -11.13 -1.17
N GLN A 32 -18.86 -9.93 -1.70
CA GLN A 32 -18.59 -9.65 -3.11
C GLN A 32 -17.13 -9.31 -3.30
N PHE A 33 -16.45 -10.00 -4.20
CA PHE A 33 -15.06 -9.73 -4.55
C PHE A 33 -14.92 -9.13 -5.95
N ASN A 34 -13.91 -8.32 -6.15
CA ASN A 34 -13.53 -7.80 -7.45
C ASN A 34 -12.77 -8.87 -8.27
N ASP A 35 -13.49 -9.94 -8.63
CA ASP A 35 -12.91 -11.10 -9.33
C ASP A 35 -12.43 -10.75 -10.74
N GLN A 36 -13.03 -9.77 -11.39
CA GLN A 36 -12.61 -9.30 -12.72
C GLN A 36 -11.31 -8.47 -12.65
N GLY A 37 -10.84 -8.09 -11.45
CA GLY A 37 -9.62 -7.30 -11.28
C GLY A 37 -9.69 -5.91 -11.90
N LYS A 38 -10.87 -5.32 -12.03
CA LYS A 38 -11.08 -3.99 -12.60
C LYS A 38 -10.57 -2.88 -11.68
N SER A 39 -10.07 -1.81 -12.26
CA SER A 39 -9.87 -0.54 -11.56
C SER A 39 -11.20 0.16 -11.45
N LEU A 40 -11.85 0.02 -10.29
CA LEU A 40 -13.16 0.60 -10.04
C LEU A 40 -13.05 2.11 -9.75
N ASN A 41 -13.81 2.91 -10.46
CA ASN A 41 -13.89 4.36 -10.25
C ASN A 41 -15.27 4.88 -10.66
N GLY A 42 -15.64 6.08 -10.20
CA GLY A 42 -16.88 6.74 -10.58
C GLY A 42 -18.10 5.82 -10.52
N HIS A 43 -18.83 5.70 -11.63
CA HIS A 43 -20.03 4.89 -11.73
C HIS A 43 -19.81 3.41 -11.44
N ASP A 44 -18.70 2.83 -11.90
CA ASP A 44 -18.40 1.42 -11.70
C ASP A 44 -18.18 1.11 -10.22
N LEU A 45 -17.52 2.02 -9.48
CA LEU A 45 -17.32 1.90 -8.05
C LEU A 45 -18.66 1.98 -7.30
N ILE A 46 -19.50 2.95 -7.66
CA ILE A 46 -20.84 3.12 -7.08
C ILE A 46 -21.68 1.86 -7.32
N SER A 47 -21.74 1.38 -8.55
CA SER A 47 -22.49 0.19 -8.92
C SER A 47 -22.01 -1.04 -8.17
N PHE A 48 -20.70 -1.23 -8.04
CA PHE A 48 -20.10 -2.34 -7.32
C PHE A 48 -20.39 -2.31 -5.81
N LEU A 49 -20.46 -1.12 -5.22
CA LEU A 49 -20.71 -0.93 -3.79
C LEU A 49 -22.21 -0.71 -3.45
N LYS A 50 -23.08 -0.74 -4.44
CA LYS A 50 -24.52 -0.61 -4.22
C LYS A 50 -25.00 -1.60 -3.16
N ASP A 51 -25.73 -1.14 -2.17
CA ASP A 51 -26.26 -1.93 -1.05
C ASP A 51 -25.18 -2.53 -0.11
N THR A 52 -23.92 -2.11 -0.24
CA THR A 52 -22.82 -2.56 0.61
C THR A 52 -22.83 -1.82 1.94
N GLU A 53 -22.70 -2.55 3.05
CA GLU A 53 -22.56 -1.96 4.38
C GLU A 53 -21.08 -1.78 4.80
N LYS A 54 -20.20 -2.66 4.35
CA LYS A 54 -18.78 -2.68 4.72
C LYS A 54 -17.95 -2.88 3.47
N ALA A 55 -17.01 -1.99 3.21
CA ALA A 55 -16.12 -2.08 2.06
C ALA A 55 -14.66 -2.32 2.50
N ILE A 56 -13.98 -3.27 1.87
CA ILE A 56 -12.52 -3.39 1.94
C ILE A 56 -11.96 -2.76 0.68
N VAL A 57 -11.22 -1.64 0.85
CA VAL A 57 -10.85 -0.77 -0.27
C VAL A 57 -9.33 -0.71 -0.46
N GLY A 58 -8.91 -0.58 -1.71
CA GLY A 58 -7.50 -0.39 -2.10
C GLY A 58 -7.20 1.07 -2.43
N LEU A 59 -7.07 1.36 -3.72
CA LEU A 59 -6.66 2.66 -4.26
C LEU A 59 -7.84 3.50 -4.78
N GLU A 60 -9.05 2.99 -4.70
CA GLU A 60 -10.26 3.64 -5.17
C GLU A 60 -10.50 4.95 -4.41
N LYS A 61 -10.88 6.00 -5.14
CA LYS A 61 -11.13 7.33 -4.57
C LYS A 61 -12.54 7.40 -3.96
N PHE A 62 -12.61 7.84 -2.71
CA PHE A 62 -13.86 8.09 -1.98
C PHE A 62 -13.94 9.56 -1.61
N ASP A 63 -14.53 10.34 -2.49
CA ASP A 63 -14.89 11.75 -2.26
C ASP A 63 -16.39 11.90 -1.94
N ALA A 64 -16.84 13.13 -1.70
CA ALA A 64 -18.23 13.44 -1.38
C ALA A 64 -19.20 12.86 -2.43
N ASN A 65 -18.89 13.00 -3.74
CA ASN A 65 -19.77 12.55 -4.82
C ASN A 65 -19.99 11.03 -4.82
N ILE A 66 -18.95 10.27 -4.51
CA ILE A 66 -19.03 8.80 -4.39
C ILE A 66 -19.82 8.43 -3.13
N LEU A 67 -19.50 9.06 -1.99
CA LEU A 67 -20.12 8.73 -0.72
C LEU A 67 -21.62 9.07 -0.66
N ASP A 68 -22.05 10.12 -1.36
CA ASP A 68 -23.48 10.49 -1.47
C ASP A 68 -24.32 9.39 -2.15
N LYS A 69 -23.70 8.59 -3.00
CA LYS A 69 -24.37 7.49 -3.73
C LYS A 69 -24.32 6.15 -3.00
N LEU A 70 -23.72 6.12 -1.80
CA LEU A 70 -23.54 4.91 -0.99
C LEU A 70 -24.18 5.06 0.40
N PRO A 71 -25.52 5.26 0.50
CA PRO A 71 -26.19 5.56 1.77
C PRO A 71 -26.11 4.42 2.80
N ASN A 72 -25.90 3.20 2.34
CA ASN A 72 -25.82 2.01 3.21
C ASN A 72 -24.43 1.75 3.78
N LEU A 73 -23.41 2.46 3.28
CA LEU A 73 -22.01 2.23 3.66
C LEU A 73 -21.75 2.75 5.08
N LYS A 74 -21.37 1.85 5.98
CA LYS A 74 -21.13 2.12 7.41
C LYS A 74 -19.65 2.02 7.79
N VAL A 75 -18.89 1.19 7.06
CA VAL A 75 -17.50 0.91 7.39
C VAL A 75 -16.65 0.83 6.13
N ILE A 76 -15.54 1.53 6.13
CA ILE A 76 -14.44 1.35 5.15
C ILE A 76 -13.25 0.74 5.88
N SER A 77 -12.77 -0.40 5.41
CA SER A 77 -11.52 -1.02 5.85
C SER A 77 -10.47 -0.81 4.76
N LYS A 78 -9.42 -0.06 5.09
CA LYS A 78 -8.34 0.22 4.15
C LYS A 78 -7.37 -0.96 4.06
N TYR A 79 -7.30 -1.59 2.90
CA TYR A 79 -6.27 -2.57 2.58
C TYR A 79 -5.04 -1.82 2.03
N GLY A 80 -4.20 -1.38 2.96
CA GLY A 80 -3.06 -0.50 2.75
C GLY A 80 -2.95 0.53 3.87
N VAL A 81 -1.93 1.39 3.82
CA VAL A 81 -1.61 2.36 4.87
C VAL A 81 -1.82 3.82 4.49
N GLY A 82 -1.84 4.14 3.20
CA GLY A 82 -2.08 5.50 2.71
C GLY A 82 -3.58 5.83 2.69
N LEU A 83 -3.96 7.02 3.14
CA LEU A 83 -5.34 7.47 3.21
C LEU A 83 -5.69 8.59 2.22
N ASN A 84 -4.77 8.96 1.32
CA ASN A 84 -4.92 10.09 0.39
C ASN A 84 -6.10 9.95 -0.59
N ASN A 85 -6.58 8.73 -0.79
CA ASN A 85 -7.72 8.42 -1.64
C ASN A 85 -9.07 8.46 -0.90
N LEU A 86 -9.07 8.78 0.41
CA LEU A 86 -10.27 8.85 1.24
C LEU A 86 -10.46 10.27 1.75
N ASP A 87 -11.64 10.84 1.55
CA ASP A 87 -12.02 12.10 2.19
C ASP A 87 -12.44 11.84 3.64
N LEU A 88 -11.49 12.01 4.56
CA LEU A 88 -11.70 11.73 5.98
C LEU A 88 -12.76 12.65 6.62
N LYS A 89 -12.91 13.89 6.11
CA LYS A 89 -13.92 14.84 6.61
C LYS A 89 -15.31 14.35 6.23
N GLU A 90 -15.47 13.92 4.99
CA GLU A 90 -16.75 13.40 4.49
C GLU A 90 -17.12 12.06 5.12
N LEU A 91 -16.14 11.18 5.39
CA LEU A 91 -16.40 9.94 6.15
C LEU A 91 -16.93 10.25 7.55
N LYS A 92 -16.27 11.19 8.26
CA LYS A 92 -16.70 11.60 9.59
C LYS A 92 -18.10 12.22 9.59
N LYS A 93 -18.39 13.11 8.63
CA LYS A 93 -19.71 13.77 8.47
C LYS A 93 -20.85 12.76 8.29
N ARG A 94 -20.57 11.65 7.59
CA ARG A 94 -21.56 10.58 7.33
C ARG A 94 -21.53 9.45 8.35
N ASN A 95 -20.76 9.58 9.43
CA ASN A 95 -20.58 8.54 10.45
C ASN A 95 -20.05 7.20 9.86
N ILE A 96 -19.30 7.24 8.77
CA ILE A 96 -18.65 6.06 8.20
C ILE A 96 -17.37 5.78 8.97
N ARG A 97 -17.28 4.63 9.60
CA ARG A 97 -16.10 4.23 10.37
C ARG A 97 -14.97 3.80 9.44
N LEU A 98 -13.76 4.30 9.70
CA LEU A 98 -12.56 3.91 8.99
C LEU A 98 -11.74 2.95 9.86
N ALA A 99 -11.40 1.79 9.30
CA ALA A 99 -10.45 0.85 9.89
C ALA A 99 -9.19 0.77 9.00
N PHE A 100 -8.02 0.98 9.59
CA PHE A 100 -6.73 0.82 8.93
C PHE A 100 -5.64 0.56 9.98
N SER A 101 -4.51 0.04 9.55
CA SER A 101 -3.38 -0.24 10.44
C SER A 101 -2.12 0.45 9.90
N PRO A 102 -1.70 1.59 10.49
CA PRO A 102 -0.51 2.31 10.04
C PRO A 102 0.75 1.47 10.27
N GLY A 103 1.71 1.56 9.37
CA GLY A 103 3.03 0.95 9.51
C GLY A 103 3.12 -0.57 9.34
N VAL A 104 2.02 -1.28 9.05
CA VAL A 104 2.04 -2.75 8.86
C VAL A 104 2.97 -3.18 7.71
N ASN A 105 3.16 -2.33 6.72
CA ASN A 105 4.01 -2.59 5.55
C ASN A 105 5.40 -1.94 5.67
N LYS A 106 5.79 -1.42 6.84
CA LYS A 106 7.07 -0.71 6.99
C LYS A 106 8.28 -1.59 6.64
N ARG A 107 8.25 -2.88 7.03
CA ARG A 107 9.37 -3.79 6.80
C ARG A 107 9.59 -4.09 5.32
N PRO A 108 8.62 -4.61 4.55
CA PRO A 108 8.83 -4.87 3.13
C PRO A 108 9.18 -3.60 2.33
N VAL A 109 8.67 -2.42 2.71
CA VAL A 109 9.04 -1.17 2.05
C VAL A 109 10.48 -0.76 2.38
N ALA A 110 10.92 -0.90 3.63
CA ALA A 110 12.30 -0.62 4.02
C ALA A 110 13.29 -1.59 3.34
N GLU A 111 12.95 -2.87 3.24
CA GLU A 111 13.76 -3.88 2.53
C GLU A 111 13.88 -3.53 1.03
N LEU A 112 12.77 -3.13 0.39
CA LEU A 112 12.79 -2.67 -0.99
C LEU A 112 13.62 -1.39 -1.17
N THR A 113 13.58 -0.48 -0.19
CA THR A 113 14.41 0.72 -0.17
C THR A 113 15.91 0.37 -0.14
N MET A 114 16.31 -0.57 0.71
CA MET A 114 17.69 -1.05 0.76
C MET A 114 18.11 -1.68 -0.58
N LEU A 115 17.23 -2.49 -1.18
CA LEU A 115 17.48 -3.05 -2.51
C LEU A 115 17.77 -1.94 -3.53
N HIS A 116 16.94 -0.90 -3.59
CA HIS A 116 17.13 0.21 -4.54
C HIS A 116 18.43 0.99 -4.29
N ILE A 117 18.82 1.20 -3.03
CA ILE A 117 20.11 1.83 -2.67
C ILE A 117 21.24 0.99 -3.26
N PHE A 118 21.28 -0.32 -3.03
CA PHE A 118 22.33 -1.18 -3.56
C PHE A 118 22.30 -1.30 -5.09
N MET A 119 21.13 -1.43 -5.68
CA MET A 119 21.00 -1.49 -7.14
C MET A 119 21.56 -0.23 -7.81
N SER A 120 21.29 0.94 -7.23
CA SER A 120 21.84 2.23 -7.72
C SER A 120 23.35 2.31 -7.57
N LEU A 121 23.88 2.04 -6.37
CA LEU A 121 25.31 2.10 -6.09
C LEU A 121 26.11 1.10 -6.92
N ARG A 122 25.58 -0.10 -7.13
CA ARG A 122 26.26 -1.18 -7.87
C ARG A 122 25.91 -1.20 -9.35
N LYS A 123 25.13 -0.23 -9.86
CA LYS A 123 24.74 -0.12 -11.28
C LYS A 123 24.12 -1.41 -11.83
N VAL A 124 23.34 -2.11 -11.04
CA VAL A 124 22.79 -3.44 -11.37
C VAL A 124 21.97 -3.41 -12.66
N GLN A 125 21.24 -2.32 -12.92
CA GLN A 125 20.43 -2.17 -14.14
C GLN A 125 21.31 -2.16 -15.40
N ASN A 126 22.47 -1.49 -15.36
CA ASN A 126 23.40 -1.47 -16.48
C ASN A 126 23.97 -2.87 -16.74
N SER A 127 24.38 -3.56 -15.67
CA SER A 127 24.89 -4.94 -15.78
C SER A 127 23.84 -5.88 -16.39
N LEU A 128 22.59 -5.78 -15.94
CA LEU A 128 21.49 -6.59 -16.49
C LEU A 128 21.21 -6.27 -17.96
N LYS A 129 21.27 -4.99 -18.35
CA LYS A 129 21.11 -4.59 -19.75
C LYS A 129 22.24 -5.16 -20.60
N ASN A 130 23.49 -4.98 -20.18
CA ASN A 130 24.65 -5.49 -20.91
C ASN A 130 24.58 -7.00 -21.14
N ILE A 131 24.20 -7.77 -20.10
CA ILE A 131 24.03 -9.24 -20.24
C ILE A 131 22.94 -9.58 -21.24
N LYS A 132 21.78 -8.88 -21.21
CA LYS A 132 20.71 -9.09 -22.20
C LYS A 132 21.14 -8.79 -23.62
N ASP A 133 22.02 -7.81 -23.81
CA ASP A 133 22.58 -7.40 -25.08
C ASP A 133 23.78 -8.28 -25.51
N GLY A 134 24.07 -9.37 -24.77
CA GLY A 134 25.20 -10.27 -25.04
C GLY A 134 26.57 -9.68 -24.70
N ILE A 135 26.62 -8.56 -23.96
CA ILE A 135 27.84 -7.86 -23.60
C ILE A 135 28.29 -8.30 -22.21
N TRP A 136 29.45 -8.94 -22.11
CA TRP A 136 30.11 -9.20 -20.84
C TRP A 136 31.02 -8.03 -20.47
N SER A 137 30.54 -7.16 -19.58
CA SER A 137 31.32 -6.03 -19.07
C SER A 137 31.17 -5.89 -17.55
N GLN A 138 32.25 -5.52 -16.89
CA GLN A 138 32.26 -5.26 -15.46
C GLN A 138 31.95 -3.79 -15.19
N GLU A 139 30.76 -3.52 -14.64
CA GLU A 139 30.38 -2.18 -14.22
C GLU A 139 31.09 -1.79 -12.90
N LYS A 140 31.78 -0.66 -12.92
CA LYS A 140 32.37 -0.09 -11.70
C LYS A 140 31.27 0.58 -10.88
N GLY A 141 30.88 -0.06 -9.78
CA GLY A 141 29.96 0.49 -8.79
C GLY A 141 30.69 1.09 -7.58
N ASN A 142 29.90 1.62 -6.65
CA ASN A 142 30.37 2.13 -5.36
C ASN A 142 29.89 1.22 -4.22
N GLN A 143 30.65 1.16 -3.15
CA GLN A 143 30.17 0.60 -1.86
C GLN A 143 29.36 1.64 -1.09
N LEU A 144 28.56 1.20 -0.16
CA LEU A 144 27.76 2.07 0.70
C LEU A 144 28.58 2.67 1.85
N SER A 145 29.56 1.93 2.36
CA SER A 145 30.47 2.40 3.42
C SER A 145 31.11 3.74 3.06
N ASN A 146 31.22 4.62 4.04
CA ASN A 146 31.75 5.98 3.91
C ASN A 146 30.93 6.90 2.98
N LYS A 147 29.71 6.51 2.59
CA LYS A 147 28.78 7.40 1.86
C LYS A 147 27.91 8.15 2.86
N THR A 148 27.34 9.25 2.39
CA THR A 148 26.32 9.98 3.12
C THR A 148 24.97 9.77 2.46
N LEU A 149 24.00 9.27 3.22
CA LEU A 149 22.60 9.14 2.81
C LEU A 149 21.75 10.19 3.49
N GLY A 150 20.85 10.82 2.71
CA GLY A 150 19.77 11.65 3.26
C GLY A 150 18.47 10.86 3.39
N ILE A 151 17.85 10.89 4.56
CA ILE A 151 16.50 10.38 4.79
C ILE A 151 15.57 11.56 4.98
N ILE A 152 14.63 11.74 4.05
CA ILE A 152 13.57 12.75 4.14
C ILE A 152 12.29 12.03 4.60
N GLY A 153 11.85 12.32 5.81
CA GLY A 153 10.78 11.61 6.50
C GLY A 153 11.30 10.51 7.44
N PHE A 154 11.21 10.74 8.75
CA PHE A 154 11.70 9.81 9.78
C PHE A 154 10.56 9.13 10.56
N GLY A 155 9.49 8.80 9.83
CA GLY A 155 8.36 8.02 10.34
C GLY A 155 8.66 6.51 10.39
N ASN A 156 7.61 5.69 10.29
CA ASN A 156 7.70 4.21 10.41
C ASN A 156 8.72 3.56 9.45
N ILE A 157 8.81 4.04 8.21
CA ILE A 157 9.70 3.48 7.19
C ILE A 157 11.11 4.06 7.36
N GLY A 158 11.25 5.39 7.45
CA GLY A 158 12.56 6.04 7.57
C GLY A 158 13.37 5.56 8.77
N ARG A 159 12.73 5.36 9.92
CA ARG A 159 13.36 4.78 11.12
C ARG A 159 13.89 3.36 10.86
N LEU A 160 13.10 2.53 10.18
CA LEU A 160 13.53 1.15 9.89
C LEU A 160 14.64 1.10 8.83
N VAL A 161 14.60 1.98 7.82
CA VAL A 161 15.71 2.12 6.86
C VAL A 161 16.99 2.56 7.57
N TYR A 162 16.90 3.52 8.49
CA TYR A 162 18.02 3.94 9.32
C TYR A 162 18.61 2.76 10.11
N ASP A 163 17.77 1.94 10.74
CA ASP A 163 18.23 0.77 11.48
C ASP A 163 18.94 -0.24 10.57
N PHE A 164 18.46 -0.45 9.35
CA PHE A 164 19.12 -1.31 8.38
C PHE A 164 20.45 -0.75 7.88
N LEU A 165 20.64 0.57 7.90
CA LEU A 165 21.87 1.21 7.45
C LEU A 165 23.00 1.14 8.50
N LYS A 166 22.71 0.96 9.77
CA LYS A 166 23.71 0.94 10.87
C LYS A 166 24.93 0.05 10.61
N PRO A 167 24.80 -1.19 10.12
CA PRO A 167 25.95 -2.07 9.91
C PRO A 167 26.82 -1.71 8.70
N TYR A 168 26.43 -0.71 7.88
CA TYR A 168 27.14 -0.37 6.64
C TYR A 168 28.14 0.77 6.77
N GLU A 169 28.36 1.30 7.98
CA GLU A 169 29.33 2.36 8.26
C GLU A 169 29.20 3.57 7.33
N CYS A 170 27.97 3.97 7.05
CA CYS A 170 27.64 5.15 6.26
C CYS A 170 27.14 6.30 7.15
N ASN A 171 27.33 7.54 6.72
CA ASN A 171 26.76 8.71 7.39
C ASN A 171 25.29 8.83 6.98
N VAL A 172 24.40 9.09 7.97
CA VAL A 172 22.99 9.30 7.70
C VAL A 172 22.56 10.68 8.18
N LEU A 173 22.07 11.49 7.24
CA LEU A 173 21.44 12.77 7.52
C LEU A 173 19.91 12.59 7.50
N ILE A 174 19.25 13.11 8.51
CA ILE A 174 17.82 12.94 8.69
C ILE A 174 17.13 14.30 8.67
N TYR A 175 16.05 14.40 7.89
CA TYR A 175 15.15 15.53 7.92
C TYR A 175 13.71 15.02 8.11
N ASP A 176 13.00 15.63 9.04
CA ASP A 176 11.55 15.43 9.25
C ASP A 176 10.89 16.76 9.59
N ILE A 177 9.59 16.86 9.35
CA ILE A 177 8.78 18.01 9.76
C ILE A 177 8.49 18.01 11.27
N GLU A 178 8.48 16.82 11.88
CA GLU A 178 8.42 16.64 13.33
C GLU A 178 9.84 16.55 13.89
N LYS A 179 10.14 17.37 14.92
CA LYS A 179 11.45 17.40 15.58
C LYS A 179 11.55 16.34 16.68
#